data_c8802bdcd420835332542c26818c85fa
#
_entry.id   c8802bdcd420835332542c26818c85fa
#
_cell.length_a   1.000
_cell.length_b   1.000
_cell.length_c   1.000
_cell.angle_alpha   90.00
_cell.angle_beta   90.00
_cell.angle_gamma   90.00
#
_symmetry.space_group_name_H-M   'P 1'
#
loop_
_entity.id
_entity.type
_entity.pdbx_description
1 polymer ?
#
loop_
_entity_poly.entity_id
_entity_poly.type
_entity_poly.pdbx_seq_one_letter_code
_entity_poly.pdbx_strand_id
1 'polypeptide(L)'
;MGTGYYNTWCYLKSNEKSASAFIDRSDMGLLHIPIAHAEGRLMMDSKLHQAVEKSNLAVYRYCDKGGSIINDFPINPNGSIDNIAALGNVAGNVMAIMPHPERTHMGDPIFKSLNNYLSSDDVFSYKALNYESKKIKISPFKKPKIFKKSKKKK
;
A
#
# COMPACT_ATOMS: atom_id res chain seq x y z
N MET A 1 19.86 2.75 -9.35
CA MET A 1 18.60 2.76 -10.16
C MET A 1 18.73 3.85 -11.19
N GLY A 2 18.32 3.59 -12.44
CA GLY A 2 18.32 4.61 -13.49
C GLY A 2 17.29 5.71 -13.21
N THR A 3 17.50 6.89 -13.76
CA THR A 3 16.51 7.96 -13.79
C THR A 3 15.52 7.65 -14.91
N GLY A 4 14.22 7.59 -14.59
CA GLY A 4 13.18 7.40 -15.59
C GLY A 4 12.03 6.54 -15.10
N TYR A 5 11.17 6.20 -16.05
CA TYR A 5 9.97 5.39 -15.81
C TYR A 5 10.31 3.90 -15.95
N TYR A 6 10.03 3.12 -14.91
CA TYR A 6 10.28 1.69 -14.89
C TYR A 6 8.97 0.92 -14.99
N ASN A 7 8.86 0.03 -15.96
CA ASN A 7 7.68 -0.79 -16.21
C ASN A 7 8.10 -2.26 -16.35
N THR A 8 7.51 -3.12 -15.53
CA THR A 8 7.79 -4.57 -15.51
C THR A 8 6.65 -5.33 -14.86
N TRP A 9 6.84 -6.64 -14.71
CA TRP A 9 5.95 -7.52 -13.95
C TRP A 9 6.59 -7.92 -12.63
N CYS A 10 5.80 -8.08 -11.59
CA CYS A 10 6.26 -8.52 -10.28
C CYS A 10 5.32 -9.57 -9.69
N TYR A 11 5.86 -10.40 -8.81
CA TYR A 11 5.07 -11.30 -7.99
C TYR A 11 4.78 -10.65 -6.64
N LEU A 12 3.56 -10.84 -6.16
CA LEU A 12 3.12 -10.38 -4.84
C LEU A 12 2.65 -11.56 -4.00
N LYS A 13 3.08 -11.56 -2.75
CA LYS A 13 2.61 -12.46 -1.71
C LYS A 13 1.75 -11.71 -0.72
N SER A 14 0.56 -12.22 -0.42
CA SER A 14 -0.32 -11.66 0.59
C SER A 14 0.17 -11.93 2.00
N ASN A 15 -0.13 -11.03 2.93
CA ASN A 15 0.06 -11.23 4.36
C ASN A 15 -1.18 -11.90 4.97
N GLU A 16 -1.08 -13.16 5.31
CA GLU A 16 -2.18 -13.95 5.89
C GLU A 16 -2.75 -13.36 7.19
N LYS A 17 -1.92 -12.61 7.94
CA LYS A 17 -2.29 -11.98 9.21
C LYS A 17 -2.97 -10.62 9.02
N SER A 18 -2.93 -10.04 7.83
CA SER A 18 -3.58 -8.76 7.56
C SER A 18 -5.10 -8.90 7.58
N ALA A 19 -5.80 -7.95 8.17
CA ALA A 19 -7.27 -7.90 8.17
C ALA A 19 -7.86 -7.33 6.87
N SER A 20 -7.03 -7.11 5.84
CA SER A 20 -7.44 -6.44 4.61
C SER A 20 -8.53 -7.19 3.86
N ALA A 21 -9.58 -6.45 3.46
CA ALA A 21 -10.65 -6.91 2.58
C ALA A 21 -10.19 -7.14 1.12
N PHE A 22 -8.96 -6.76 0.79
CA PHE A 22 -8.38 -6.89 -0.55
C PHE A 22 -7.56 -8.18 -0.72
N ILE A 23 -7.58 -9.10 0.27
CA ILE A 23 -6.94 -10.40 0.19
C ILE A 23 -7.99 -11.47 -0.02
N ASP A 24 -7.95 -12.17 -1.15
CA ASP A 24 -8.79 -13.36 -1.39
C ASP A 24 -8.29 -14.52 -0.53
N ARG A 25 -8.99 -14.80 0.56
CA ARG A 25 -8.63 -15.87 1.50
C ARG A 25 -9.00 -17.25 0.99
N SER A 26 -9.79 -17.34 -0.07
CA SER A 26 -10.10 -18.62 -0.73
C SER A 26 -9.01 -19.04 -1.71
N ASP A 27 -8.20 -18.08 -2.16
CA ASP A 27 -7.07 -18.29 -3.05
C ASP A 27 -5.87 -17.44 -2.60
N MET A 28 -5.05 -18.00 -1.74
CA MET A 28 -3.83 -17.36 -1.20
C MET A 28 -2.63 -17.51 -2.15
N GLY A 29 -2.87 -17.73 -3.43
CA GLY A 29 -1.82 -17.81 -4.45
C GLY A 29 -1.03 -16.51 -4.61
N LEU A 30 0.07 -16.60 -5.36
CA LEU A 30 0.84 -15.43 -5.73
C LEU A 30 0.11 -14.65 -6.83
N LEU A 31 0.08 -13.32 -6.71
CA LEU A 31 -0.36 -12.47 -7.80
C LEU A 31 0.84 -12.15 -8.70
N HIS A 32 0.67 -12.27 -10.02
CA HIS A 32 1.65 -11.84 -11.01
C HIS A 32 1.06 -10.68 -11.80
N ILE A 33 1.43 -9.46 -11.45
CA ILE A 33 0.80 -8.24 -11.96
C ILE A 33 1.83 -7.19 -12.38
N PRO A 34 1.47 -6.27 -13.29
CA PRO A 34 2.38 -5.25 -13.77
C PRO A 34 2.61 -4.16 -12.72
N ILE A 35 3.82 -3.59 -12.75
CA ILE A 35 4.20 -2.40 -12.00
C ILE A 35 4.76 -1.35 -12.97
N ALA A 36 4.39 -0.09 -12.78
CA ALA A 36 4.82 1.01 -13.62
C ALA A 36 4.96 2.29 -12.79
N HIS A 37 6.18 2.77 -12.59
CA HIS A 37 6.45 3.93 -11.74
C HIS A 37 7.74 4.66 -12.11
N ALA A 38 7.82 5.94 -11.75
CA ALA A 38 9.07 6.71 -11.70
C ALA A 38 9.61 6.77 -10.25
N GLU A 39 8.76 7.03 -9.27
CA GLU A 39 9.09 7.23 -7.85
C GLU A 39 8.16 6.40 -6.94
N GLY A 40 8.12 5.08 -7.17
CA GLY A 40 7.21 4.17 -6.46
C GLY A 40 7.74 3.57 -5.16
N ARG A 41 8.88 4.05 -4.65
CA ARG A 41 9.54 3.49 -3.48
C ARG A 41 8.84 3.90 -2.19
N LEU A 42 8.40 2.92 -1.41
CA LEU A 42 7.92 3.15 -0.05
C LEU A 42 9.09 3.27 0.91
N MET A 43 9.11 4.37 1.66
CA MET A 43 10.10 4.62 2.71
C MET A 43 9.39 5.05 3.99
N MET A 44 9.92 4.61 5.13
CA MET A 44 9.46 5.04 6.45
C MET A 44 10.59 4.90 7.48
N ASP A 45 10.48 5.59 8.61
CA ASP A 45 11.40 5.42 9.71
C ASP A 45 11.16 4.09 10.46
N SER A 46 12.12 3.68 11.27
CA SER A 46 12.08 2.41 12.00
C SER A 46 10.88 2.30 12.95
N LYS A 47 10.45 3.40 13.55
CA LYS A 47 9.32 3.41 14.48
C LYS A 47 8.00 3.16 13.76
N LEU A 48 7.81 3.80 12.61
CA LEU A 48 6.63 3.59 11.77
C LEU A 48 6.64 2.19 11.18
N HIS A 49 7.80 1.69 10.72
CA HIS A 49 7.93 0.33 10.20
C HIS A 49 7.52 -0.71 11.25
N GLN A 50 8.02 -0.60 12.50
CA GLN A 50 7.62 -1.48 13.59
C GLN A 50 6.10 -1.43 13.87
N ALA A 51 5.49 -0.25 13.79
CA ALA A 51 4.05 -0.10 13.97
C ALA A 51 3.26 -0.78 12.84
N VAL A 52 3.70 -0.64 11.59
CA VAL A 52 3.12 -1.31 10.42
C VAL A 52 3.18 -2.83 10.58
N GLU A 53 4.34 -3.37 10.98
CA GLU A 53 4.54 -4.81 11.18
C GLU A 53 3.70 -5.34 12.35
N LYS A 54 3.74 -4.68 13.49
CA LYS A 54 2.97 -5.07 14.68
C LYS A 54 1.46 -5.12 14.42
N SER A 55 0.98 -4.23 13.55
CA SER A 55 -0.45 -4.12 13.21
C SER A 55 -0.84 -4.87 11.94
N ASN A 56 0.09 -5.63 11.32
CA ASN A 56 -0.11 -6.40 10.08
C ASN A 56 -0.69 -5.54 8.92
N LEU A 57 -0.22 -4.29 8.79
CA LEU A 57 -0.72 -3.36 7.78
C LEU A 57 -0.04 -3.52 6.42
N ALA A 58 1.08 -4.24 6.31
CA ALA A 58 1.64 -4.65 5.05
C ALA A 58 0.73 -5.73 4.44
N VAL A 59 -0.04 -5.38 3.40
CA VAL A 59 -1.06 -6.25 2.79
C VAL A 59 -0.42 -7.21 1.79
N TYR A 60 0.45 -6.68 0.92
CA TYR A 60 1.22 -7.44 -0.06
C TYR A 60 2.69 -7.06 0.00
N ARG A 61 3.55 -8.04 -0.28
CA ARG A 61 4.99 -7.84 -0.45
C ARG A 61 5.46 -8.37 -1.80
N TYR A 62 6.45 -7.70 -2.37
CA TYR A 62 7.17 -8.23 -3.52
C TYR A 62 7.89 -9.51 -3.15
N CYS A 63 7.81 -10.52 -4.02
CA CYS A 63 8.47 -11.80 -3.84
C CYS A 63 8.97 -12.34 -5.18
N ASP A 64 9.75 -13.41 -5.14
CA ASP A 64 10.07 -14.17 -6.32
C ASP A 64 8.89 -15.07 -6.75
N LYS A 65 9.04 -15.76 -7.85
CA LYS A 65 8.04 -16.68 -8.39
C LYS A 65 7.78 -17.91 -7.47
N GLY A 66 8.66 -18.18 -6.51
CA GLY A 66 8.50 -19.20 -5.48
C GLY A 66 7.85 -18.69 -4.19
N GLY A 67 7.56 -17.38 -4.11
CA GLY A 67 6.99 -16.74 -2.92
C GLY A 67 8.01 -16.34 -1.86
N SER A 68 9.31 -16.37 -2.17
CA SER A 68 10.37 -15.94 -1.26
C SER A 68 10.52 -14.42 -1.29
N ILE A 69 10.55 -13.78 -0.11
CA ILE A 69 10.77 -12.35 0.04
C ILE A 69 12.28 -12.08 -0.07
N ILE A 70 12.70 -11.46 -1.16
CA ILE A 70 14.11 -11.15 -1.44
C ILE A 70 14.23 -9.64 -1.67
N ASN A 71 15.03 -8.96 -0.83
CA ASN A 71 15.13 -7.49 -0.85
C ASN A 71 16.11 -6.96 -1.90
N ASP A 72 16.29 -7.67 -2.99
CA ASP A 72 17.19 -7.28 -4.08
C ASP A 72 16.42 -7.07 -5.39
N PHE A 73 16.95 -6.19 -6.22
CA PHE A 73 16.50 -6.04 -7.60
C PHE A 73 16.82 -7.34 -8.40
N PRO A 74 15.93 -7.83 -9.26
CA PRO A 74 14.66 -7.25 -9.69
C PRO A 74 13.44 -7.65 -8.85
N ILE A 75 13.59 -8.47 -7.81
CA ILE A 75 12.48 -8.99 -6.99
C ILE A 75 11.78 -7.86 -6.24
N ASN A 76 12.55 -6.98 -5.60
CA ASN A 76 12.07 -5.70 -5.08
C ASN A 76 12.33 -4.60 -6.13
N PRO A 77 11.39 -4.33 -7.04
CA PRO A 77 11.66 -3.56 -8.25
C PRO A 77 11.91 -2.06 -7.99
N ASN A 78 11.49 -1.56 -6.84
CA ASN A 78 11.60 -0.14 -6.47
C ASN A 78 12.38 0.09 -5.18
N GLY A 79 12.88 -0.96 -4.52
CA GLY A 79 13.61 -0.87 -3.27
C GLY A 79 12.75 -0.40 -2.08
N SER A 80 11.45 -0.67 -2.10
CA SER A 80 10.55 -0.40 -0.97
C SER A 80 11.00 -1.13 0.29
N ILE A 81 10.88 -0.48 1.44
CA ILE A 81 11.24 -1.07 2.72
C ILE A 81 10.51 -2.39 2.93
N ASP A 82 11.25 -3.42 3.35
CA ASP A 82 10.73 -4.75 3.66
C ASP A 82 9.85 -5.34 2.53
N ASN A 83 10.20 -5.05 1.29
CA ASN A 83 9.47 -5.47 0.09
C ASN A 83 7.98 -5.07 0.07
N ILE A 84 7.55 -4.11 0.87
CA ILE A 84 6.14 -3.73 0.97
C ILE A 84 5.68 -3.16 -0.38
N ALA A 85 4.73 -3.83 -1.01
CA ALA A 85 4.09 -3.44 -2.26
C ALA A 85 2.73 -2.79 -2.04
N ALA A 86 2.06 -3.11 -0.93
CA ALA A 86 0.78 -2.54 -0.56
C ALA A 86 0.63 -2.40 0.96
N LEU A 87 0.02 -1.28 1.38
CA LEU A 87 -0.34 -0.98 2.76
C LEU A 87 -1.85 -0.88 2.92
N GLY A 88 -2.35 -1.37 4.04
CA GLY A 88 -3.74 -1.20 4.45
C GLY A 88 -3.89 -0.35 5.70
N ASN A 89 -5.13 -0.10 6.07
CA ASN A 89 -5.49 0.48 7.35
C ASN A 89 -5.88 -0.62 8.37
N VAL A 90 -5.99 -0.25 9.64
CA VAL A 90 -6.36 -1.17 10.73
C VAL A 90 -7.75 -1.79 10.53
N ALA A 91 -8.68 -1.04 9.91
CA ALA A 91 -10.03 -1.54 9.62
C ALA A 91 -10.07 -2.52 8.43
N GLY A 92 -9.01 -2.61 7.64
CA GLY A 92 -8.90 -3.52 6.50
C GLY A 92 -9.66 -3.09 5.24
N ASN A 93 -10.31 -1.94 5.24
CA ASN A 93 -11.18 -1.46 4.15
C ASN A 93 -10.55 -0.39 3.26
N VAL A 94 -9.28 -0.07 3.47
CA VAL A 94 -8.47 0.83 2.62
C VAL A 94 -7.16 0.15 2.29
N MET A 95 -6.75 0.23 1.03
CA MET A 95 -5.45 -0.26 0.57
C MET A 95 -4.82 0.75 -0.38
N ALA A 96 -3.54 1.04 -0.17
CA ALA A 96 -2.69 1.70 -1.14
C ALA A 96 -1.74 0.66 -1.73
N ILE A 97 -1.67 0.55 -3.04
CA ILE A 97 -0.86 -0.43 -3.76
C ILE A 97 -0.07 0.25 -4.88
N MET A 98 1.20 -0.13 -5.07
CA MET A 98 2.02 0.39 -6.16
C MET A 98 1.85 -0.38 -7.47
N PRO A 99 1.83 -1.72 -7.51
CA PRO A 99 1.48 -2.47 -8.70
C PRO A 99 0.05 -2.21 -9.18
N HIS A 100 -0.23 -2.55 -10.43
CA HIS A 100 -1.48 -2.25 -11.12
C HIS A 100 -2.33 -3.52 -11.34
N PRO A 101 -3.10 -3.98 -10.34
CA PRO A 101 -3.96 -5.15 -10.51
C PRO A 101 -5.04 -4.95 -11.58
N GLU A 102 -5.46 -3.70 -11.83
CA GLU A 102 -6.48 -3.36 -12.81
C GLU A 102 -6.04 -3.58 -14.27
N ARG A 103 -4.76 -3.82 -14.52
CA ARG A 103 -4.21 -3.98 -15.88
C ARG A 103 -4.16 -5.43 -16.36
N THR A 104 -4.59 -6.38 -15.54
CA THR A 104 -4.54 -7.80 -15.87
C THR A 104 -5.57 -8.61 -15.11
N HIS A 105 -6.13 -9.65 -15.72
CA HIS A 105 -7.02 -10.60 -15.04
C HIS A 105 -6.33 -11.34 -13.87
N MET A 106 -5.01 -11.37 -13.82
CA MET A 106 -4.27 -11.95 -12.67
C MET A 106 -4.40 -11.09 -11.41
N GLY A 107 -4.92 -9.86 -11.51
CA GLY A 107 -5.30 -9.00 -10.40
C GLY A 107 -6.74 -9.19 -9.89
N ASP A 108 -7.56 -9.96 -10.62
CA ASP A 108 -8.98 -10.19 -10.31
C ASP A 108 -9.24 -10.68 -8.87
N PRO A 109 -8.38 -11.51 -8.25
CA PRO A 109 -8.57 -11.93 -6.86
C PRO A 109 -8.74 -10.77 -5.88
N ILE A 110 -8.02 -9.65 -6.09
CA ILE A 110 -8.16 -8.44 -5.25
C ILE A 110 -9.57 -7.85 -5.37
N PHE A 111 -10.07 -7.69 -6.59
CA PHE A 111 -11.38 -7.10 -6.86
C PHE A 111 -12.53 -8.02 -6.45
N LYS A 112 -12.36 -9.33 -6.65
CA LYS A 112 -13.32 -10.34 -6.20
C LYS A 112 -13.45 -10.35 -4.68
N SER A 113 -12.33 -10.28 -3.95
CA SER A 113 -12.34 -10.19 -2.49
C SER A 113 -13.04 -8.92 -2.02
N LEU A 114 -12.75 -7.78 -2.64
CA LEU A 114 -13.41 -6.51 -2.34
C LEU A 114 -14.92 -6.58 -2.61
N ASN A 115 -15.33 -7.18 -3.74
CA ASN A 115 -16.76 -7.36 -4.06
C ASN A 115 -17.46 -8.23 -3.02
N ASN A 116 -16.82 -9.33 -2.57
CA ASN A 116 -17.36 -10.19 -1.53
C ASN A 116 -17.51 -9.43 -0.20
N TYR A 117 -16.51 -8.62 0.16
CA TYR A 117 -16.56 -7.76 1.34
C TYR A 117 -17.72 -6.77 1.25
N LEU A 118 -17.87 -6.05 0.13
CA LEU A 118 -18.94 -5.06 -0.06
C LEU A 118 -20.34 -5.69 -0.10
N SER A 119 -20.44 -6.96 -0.49
CA SER A 119 -21.72 -7.70 -0.56
C SER A 119 -22.05 -8.41 0.75
N SER A 120 -21.17 -8.38 1.75
CA SER A 120 -21.42 -9.00 3.05
C SER A 120 -22.26 -8.08 3.96
N ASP A 121 -23.12 -8.65 4.79
CA ASP A 121 -23.88 -7.90 5.78
C ASP A 121 -22.99 -7.20 6.82
N ASP A 122 -21.75 -7.64 6.97
CA ASP A 122 -20.76 -7.05 7.87
C ASP A 122 -20.39 -5.61 7.51
N VAL A 123 -20.48 -5.22 6.23
CA VAL A 123 -20.23 -3.84 5.78
C VAL A 123 -21.26 -2.88 6.35
N PHE A 124 -22.50 -3.32 6.46
CA PHE A 124 -23.61 -2.52 6.99
C PHE A 124 -23.77 -2.66 8.51
N SER A 125 -23.25 -3.75 9.08
CA SER A 125 -23.21 -3.96 10.53
C SER A 125 -22.00 -3.30 11.19
N TYR A 126 -21.20 -2.56 10.45
CA TYR A 126 -20.08 -1.80 10.98
C TYR A 126 -20.64 -0.78 12.00
N LYS A 127 -20.94 -1.27 13.22
CA LYS A 127 -20.96 -0.41 14.39
C LYS A 127 -19.61 0.25 14.36
N ALA A 128 -19.61 1.54 14.01
CA ALA A 128 -18.42 2.35 14.04
C ALA A 128 -17.61 1.87 15.23
N LEU A 129 -16.50 1.19 14.97
CA LEU A 129 -15.53 0.93 16.01
C LEU A 129 -15.46 2.26 16.72
N ASN A 130 -15.83 2.30 17.98
CA ASN A 130 -15.66 3.48 18.81
C ASN A 130 -14.18 3.79 18.78
N TYR A 131 -13.78 4.35 17.65
CA TYR A 131 -12.53 5.07 17.53
C TYR A 131 -12.78 6.28 18.40
N GLU A 132 -12.61 6.10 19.72
CA GLU A 132 -12.29 7.24 20.55
C GLU A 132 -11.12 7.89 19.85
N SER A 133 -11.46 8.86 19.01
CA SER A 133 -10.51 9.77 18.44
C SER A 133 -9.87 10.47 19.63
N LYS A 134 -8.84 9.86 20.22
CA LYS A 134 -7.83 10.62 20.92
C LYS A 134 -7.45 11.69 19.91
N LYS A 135 -8.00 12.88 20.10
CA LYS A 135 -7.82 14.05 19.23
C LYS A 135 -6.33 14.16 18.95
N ILE A 136 -5.89 13.58 17.85
CA ILE A 136 -4.58 13.85 17.31
C ILE A 136 -4.69 15.33 16.95
N LYS A 137 -4.11 16.19 17.79
CA LYS A 137 -3.95 17.61 17.47
C LYS A 137 -3.01 17.64 16.28
N ILE A 138 -3.56 17.56 15.08
CA ILE A 138 -2.84 17.87 13.86
C ILE A 138 -2.57 19.36 13.97
N SER A 139 -1.33 19.76 14.24
CA SER A 139 -0.96 21.16 14.20
C SER A 139 -1.27 21.68 12.79
N PRO A 140 -1.96 22.81 12.64
CA PRO A 140 -2.31 23.30 11.32
C PRO A 140 -1.04 23.47 10.49
N PHE A 141 -1.05 22.92 9.27
CA PHE A 141 0.01 23.09 8.29
C PHE A 141 0.38 24.57 8.22
N LYS A 142 1.57 24.97 8.68
CA LYS A 142 2.06 26.33 8.48
C LYS A 142 2.17 26.56 6.98
N LYS A 143 1.28 27.38 6.41
CA LYS A 143 1.37 27.80 5.02
C LYS A 143 2.80 28.31 4.75
N PRO A 144 3.47 27.85 3.68
CA PRO A 144 4.78 28.37 3.34
C PRO A 144 4.68 29.90 3.14
N LYS A 145 5.61 30.66 3.72
CA LYS A 145 5.69 32.11 3.52
C LYS A 145 5.93 32.39 2.05
N ILE A 146 4.92 32.90 1.36
CA ILE A 146 5.08 33.35 -0.02
C ILE A 146 6.05 34.53 0.00
N PHE A 147 7.18 34.40 -0.66
CA PHE A 147 8.15 35.47 -0.85
C PHE A 147 7.45 36.65 -1.56
N LYS A 148 7.22 37.77 -0.86
CA LYS A 148 6.76 39.01 -1.49
C LYS A 148 7.85 39.49 -2.43
N LYS A 149 7.57 39.52 -3.75
CA LYS A 149 8.45 40.13 -4.74
C LYS A 149 8.68 41.59 -4.32
N SER A 150 9.94 41.97 -4.10
CA SER A 150 10.33 43.34 -3.88
C SER A 150 9.98 44.19 -5.13
N LYS A 151 9.12 45.17 -4.99
CA LYS A 151 8.91 46.19 -6.04
C LYS A 151 10.21 46.99 -6.17
N LYS A 152 10.96 46.82 -7.26
CA LYS A 152 12.01 47.77 -7.64
C LYS A 152 11.32 49.12 -7.96
N LYS A 153 11.62 50.15 -7.15
CA LYS A 153 11.34 51.52 -7.52
C LYS A 153 12.25 51.92 -8.69
N LYS A 154 11.65 52.53 -9.71
CA LYS A 154 12.37 53.31 -10.73
C LYS A 154 12.84 54.58 -10.12
#